data_24e2db0a5267adafe42fa5943edce33c
#
_entry.id   24e2db0a5267adafe42fa5943edce33c
#
_cell.length_a   1.000
_cell.length_b   1.000
_cell.length_c   1.000
_cell.angle_alpha   90.00
_cell.angle_beta   90.00
_cell.angle_gamma   90.00
#
_symmetry.space_group_name_H-M   'P 1'
#
loop_
_entity.id
_entity.type
_entity.pdbx_description
1 polymer ?
#
loop_
_entity_poly.entity_id
_entity_poly.type
_entity_poly.pdbx_seq_one_letter_code
_entity_poly.pdbx_strand_id
1 'polypeptide(L)'
;MRKTLQFALILTGINVSTIPQGLGQTTLDRRVDSLLSLMTLEEKIGQMNQYNGFWDVTGPAPSAGDASQKYNNLRKGLVGSMLNVTGVEEVRKVQKIAVEETRLGIPLIIGFDMIHGMKTMSPIPLAEAASWDMEAIRRSSQIGAREAAAMGVNWTFAPMVDISRDARWGRVMEGAGEDTYLASQIARARVIGYQGDDLSDPLTLAACVKHFAGYGFSEGGRDYNTVDISRTTLHQVILPPFKAAIDAGARSVMNSFNDLDGIPATGNAYLQRDLLKGKWNFDGFVVSDWGSIVEMVNHSVAEDGKAAAKLAVLAGSDMDMESYLYIKHLKELVESGEVEESLIDDAAG
;
A
#
# COMPACT_ATOMS: atom_id res chain seq x y z
N MET A 1 46.48 64.28 11.11
CA MET A 1 45.21 64.35 10.35
C MET A 1 44.74 62.94 10.02
N ARG A 2 43.84 62.39 10.82
CA ARG A 2 43.25 61.04 10.57
C ARG A 2 41.84 61.25 9.98
N LYS A 3 41.62 60.75 8.76
CA LYS A 3 40.30 60.74 8.13
C LYS A 3 39.61 59.43 8.49
N THR A 4 38.52 59.50 9.21
CA THR A 4 37.63 58.39 9.56
C THR A 4 36.69 58.17 8.41
N LEU A 5 36.73 56.96 7.79
CA LEU A 5 35.70 56.53 6.81
C LEU A 5 34.56 55.86 7.59
N GLN A 6 33.35 56.44 7.50
CA GLN A 6 32.14 55.81 7.95
C GLN A 6 31.60 54.90 6.80
N PHE A 7 31.50 53.60 7.07
CA PHE A 7 30.74 52.67 6.22
C PHE A 7 29.30 52.67 6.69
N ALA A 8 28.42 53.11 5.82
CA ALA A 8 26.98 52.97 6.01
C ALA A 8 26.55 51.56 5.54
N LEU A 9 26.06 50.72 6.47
CA LEU A 9 25.44 49.43 6.18
C LEU A 9 24.01 49.70 5.68
N ILE A 10 23.79 49.43 4.40
CA ILE A 10 22.43 49.37 3.83
C ILE A 10 21.91 47.97 4.10
N LEU A 11 21.04 47.82 5.08
CA LEU A 11 20.23 46.61 5.29
C LEU A 11 19.08 46.62 4.27
N THR A 12 19.26 45.90 3.17
CA THR A 12 18.15 45.53 2.29
C THR A 12 17.34 44.44 3.00
N GLY A 13 16.16 44.81 3.44
CA GLY A 13 15.20 43.87 4.01
C GLY A 13 14.81 42.80 2.97
N ILE A 14 15.18 41.57 3.23
CA ILE A 14 14.66 40.39 2.51
C ILE A 14 13.21 40.24 3.02
N ASN A 15 12.25 40.62 2.18
CA ASN A 15 10.86 40.24 2.37
C ASN A 15 10.77 38.71 2.24
N VAL A 16 10.75 38.01 3.36
CA VAL A 16 10.32 36.63 3.42
C VAL A 16 8.81 36.66 3.15
N SER A 17 8.45 36.46 1.89
CA SER A 17 7.07 36.17 1.52
C SER A 17 6.70 34.87 2.25
N THR A 18 5.84 35.00 3.24
CA THR A 18 5.11 33.90 3.86
C THR A 18 4.40 33.13 2.76
N ILE A 19 4.87 31.92 2.48
CA ILE A 19 4.14 30.94 1.68
C ILE A 19 2.82 30.73 2.42
N PRO A 20 1.66 30.90 1.79
CA PRO A 20 0.40 30.61 2.46
C PRO A 20 0.38 29.11 2.78
N GLN A 21 0.49 28.77 4.06
CA GLN A 21 0.04 27.48 4.58
C GLN A 21 -1.49 27.48 4.50
N GLY A 22 -2.03 26.72 3.56
CA GLY A 22 -3.46 26.57 3.37
C GLY A 22 -3.77 26.20 1.92
N LEU A 23 -3.33 25.02 1.46
CA LEU A 23 -4.07 24.32 0.42
C LEU A 23 -5.45 24.06 1.04
N GLY A 24 -6.48 24.78 0.60
CA GLY A 24 -7.83 24.62 1.10
C GLY A 24 -8.24 23.15 0.88
N GLN A 25 -8.81 22.55 1.93
CA GLN A 25 -9.36 21.20 1.93
C GLN A 25 -10.15 20.94 0.64
N THR A 26 -9.81 19.90 -0.08
CA THR A 26 -10.46 19.55 -1.35
C THR A 26 -11.92 19.16 -1.11
N THR A 27 -12.72 19.10 -2.17
CA THR A 27 -14.10 18.60 -2.06
C THR A 27 -14.11 17.12 -1.64
N LEU A 28 -13.08 16.37 -2.04
CA LEU A 28 -12.91 14.96 -1.67
C LEU A 28 -12.63 14.83 -0.17
N ASP A 29 -11.65 15.58 0.36
CA ASP A 29 -11.29 15.54 1.79
C ASP A 29 -12.50 15.83 2.67
N ARG A 30 -13.31 16.84 2.32
CA ARG A 30 -14.54 17.15 3.07
C ARG A 30 -15.58 16.03 3.04
N ARG A 31 -15.65 15.28 1.95
CA ARG A 31 -16.54 14.11 1.87
C ARG A 31 -16.03 12.96 2.73
N VAL A 32 -14.73 12.73 2.73
CA VAL A 32 -14.07 11.73 3.59
C VAL A 32 -14.29 12.08 5.07
N ASP A 33 -13.99 13.31 5.50
CA ASP A 33 -14.21 13.76 6.88
C ASP A 33 -15.67 13.64 7.31
N SER A 34 -16.60 13.99 6.42
CA SER A 34 -18.03 13.85 6.68
C SER A 34 -18.41 12.38 6.88
N LEU A 35 -17.85 11.48 6.09
CA LEU A 35 -18.12 10.04 6.21
C LEU A 35 -17.51 9.48 7.49
N LEU A 36 -16.25 9.78 7.78
CA LEU A 36 -15.56 9.38 9.02
C LEU A 36 -16.32 9.82 10.27
N SER A 37 -16.91 11.03 10.26
CA SER A 37 -17.70 11.53 11.39
C SER A 37 -18.99 10.74 11.65
N LEU A 38 -19.47 9.98 10.68
CA LEU A 38 -20.65 9.12 10.79
C LEU A 38 -20.30 7.68 11.21
N MET A 39 -19.03 7.29 11.10
CA MET A 39 -18.58 5.93 11.37
C MET A 39 -18.42 5.67 12.87
N THR A 40 -18.77 4.45 13.28
CA THR A 40 -18.33 3.93 14.59
C THR A 40 -16.86 3.51 14.50
N LEU A 41 -16.20 3.35 15.67
CA LEU A 41 -14.82 2.86 15.71
C LEU A 41 -14.68 1.51 15.01
N GLU A 42 -15.64 0.61 15.18
CA GLU A 42 -15.64 -0.71 14.54
C GLU A 42 -15.74 -0.59 13.00
N GLU A 43 -16.54 0.34 12.49
CA GLU A 43 -16.67 0.57 11.05
C GLU A 43 -15.40 1.18 10.47
N LYS A 44 -14.72 2.10 11.17
CA LYS A 44 -13.41 2.63 10.79
C LYS A 44 -12.37 1.50 10.71
N ILE A 45 -12.27 0.67 11.75
CA ILE A 45 -11.40 -0.52 11.76
C ILE A 45 -11.77 -1.48 10.64
N GLY A 46 -13.07 -1.59 10.32
CA GLY A 46 -13.56 -2.38 9.20
C GLY A 46 -12.98 -1.93 7.85
N GLN A 47 -12.81 -0.62 7.61
CA GLN A 47 -12.18 -0.12 6.39
C GLN A 47 -10.70 -0.53 6.29
N MET A 48 -10.04 -0.75 7.40
CA MET A 48 -8.65 -1.22 7.49
C MET A 48 -8.50 -2.74 7.34
N ASN A 49 -9.58 -3.47 7.03
CA ASN A 49 -9.60 -4.93 6.97
C ASN A 49 -9.81 -5.42 5.54
N GLN A 50 -8.91 -6.28 5.06
CA GLN A 50 -8.98 -6.91 3.75
C GLN A 50 -9.13 -8.43 3.86
N TYR A 51 -10.10 -8.99 3.16
CA TYR A 51 -10.32 -10.42 3.07
C TYR A 51 -10.08 -10.99 1.68
N ASN A 52 -9.54 -12.20 1.62
CA ASN A 52 -9.52 -13.02 0.42
C ASN A 52 -10.91 -13.66 0.19
N GLY A 53 -11.46 -13.45 -1.00
CA GLY A 53 -12.76 -13.97 -1.38
C GLY A 53 -12.74 -15.09 -2.42
N PHE A 54 -11.57 -15.70 -2.67
CA PHE A 54 -11.35 -16.60 -3.80
C PHE A 54 -12.34 -17.76 -3.93
N TRP A 55 -12.73 -18.41 -2.83
CA TRP A 55 -13.65 -19.56 -2.84
C TRP A 55 -15.06 -19.25 -2.35
N ASP A 56 -15.28 -18.10 -1.76
CA ASP A 56 -16.54 -17.75 -1.10
C ASP A 56 -17.59 -17.17 -2.05
N VAL A 57 -17.18 -16.80 -3.26
CA VAL A 57 -17.99 -15.96 -4.14
C VAL A 57 -18.75 -16.76 -5.21
N THR A 58 -18.31 -17.98 -5.53
CA THR A 58 -18.83 -18.78 -6.64
C THR A 58 -20.09 -19.60 -6.34
N GLY A 59 -20.65 -19.48 -5.15
CA GLY A 59 -21.83 -20.25 -4.72
C GLY A 59 -22.77 -19.44 -3.82
N PRO A 60 -23.75 -20.10 -3.20
CA PRO A 60 -24.53 -19.45 -2.14
C PRO A 60 -23.60 -19.08 -0.98
N ALA A 61 -23.93 -17.96 -0.28
CA ALA A 61 -23.15 -17.54 0.87
C ALA A 61 -23.03 -18.70 1.89
N PRO A 62 -21.80 -19.02 2.33
CA PRO A 62 -21.59 -20.13 3.26
C PRO A 62 -22.29 -19.85 4.60
N SER A 63 -22.83 -20.89 5.20
CA SER A 63 -23.58 -20.81 6.47
C SER A 63 -22.75 -21.10 7.70
N ALA A 64 -21.50 -21.56 7.55
CA ALA A 64 -20.60 -21.92 8.64
C ALA A 64 -19.13 -21.76 8.24
N GLY A 65 -18.25 -21.72 9.25
CA GLY A 65 -16.80 -21.62 9.05
C GLY A 65 -16.32 -20.19 8.79
N ASP A 66 -15.06 -20.07 8.39
CA ASP A 66 -14.36 -18.81 8.14
C ASP A 66 -15.06 -17.95 7.07
N ALA A 67 -15.47 -18.57 5.98
CA ALA A 67 -16.20 -17.91 4.91
C ALA A 67 -17.51 -17.27 5.40
N SER A 68 -18.26 -17.95 6.27
CA SER A 68 -19.47 -17.38 6.89
C SER A 68 -19.14 -16.15 7.73
N GLN A 69 -18.04 -16.17 8.47
CA GLN A 69 -17.61 -15.02 9.27
C GLN A 69 -17.24 -13.83 8.39
N LYS A 70 -16.51 -14.04 7.29
CA LYS A 70 -16.18 -12.99 6.31
C LYS A 70 -17.43 -12.32 5.75
N TYR A 71 -18.44 -13.11 5.32
CA TYR A 71 -19.71 -12.56 4.84
C TYR A 71 -20.50 -11.82 5.94
N ASN A 72 -20.47 -12.31 7.17
CA ASN A 72 -21.11 -11.61 8.28
C ASN A 72 -20.45 -10.28 8.59
N ASN A 73 -19.12 -10.23 8.54
CA ASN A 73 -18.37 -8.98 8.71
C ASN A 73 -18.63 -8.02 7.55
N LEU A 74 -18.71 -8.52 6.31
CA LEU A 74 -19.06 -7.70 5.15
C LEU A 74 -20.44 -7.02 5.33
N ARG A 75 -21.49 -7.78 5.72
CA ARG A 75 -22.82 -7.21 6.00
C ARG A 75 -22.86 -6.21 7.13
N LYS A 76 -21.92 -6.30 8.06
CA LYS A 76 -21.80 -5.34 9.17
C LYS A 76 -21.01 -4.08 8.81
N GLY A 77 -20.46 -3.97 7.59
CA GLY A 77 -19.60 -2.87 7.16
C GLY A 77 -18.18 -2.95 7.77
N LEU A 78 -17.73 -4.16 8.13
CA LEU A 78 -16.43 -4.40 8.76
C LEU A 78 -15.38 -4.92 7.76
N VAL A 79 -15.50 -4.55 6.49
CA VAL A 79 -14.58 -4.93 5.40
C VAL A 79 -14.45 -3.75 4.44
N GLY A 80 -13.24 -3.22 4.29
CA GLY A 80 -12.94 -2.13 3.35
C GLY A 80 -12.49 -2.65 1.98
N SER A 81 -11.90 -3.84 1.95
CA SER A 81 -11.34 -4.42 0.73
C SER A 81 -11.52 -5.92 0.66
N MET A 82 -11.64 -6.43 -0.56
CA MET A 82 -11.53 -7.88 -0.84
C MET A 82 -10.53 -8.11 -1.97
N LEU A 83 -9.71 -9.15 -1.85
CA LEU A 83 -8.80 -9.58 -2.92
C LEU A 83 -9.27 -10.89 -3.54
N ASN A 84 -8.82 -11.15 -4.77
CA ASN A 84 -9.10 -12.36 -5.54
C ASN A 84 -10.58 -12.58 -5.91
N VAL A 85 -11.40 -11.56 -5.77
CA VAL A 85 -12.76 -11.57 -6.32
C VAL A 85 -12.72 -10.98 -7.73
N THR A 86 -12.96 -11.79 -8.73
CA THR A 86 -12.89 -11.37 -10.15
C THR A 86 -14.06 -11.91 -10.94
N GLY A 87 -14.57 -11.08 -11.85
CA GLY A 87 -15.75 -11.41 -12.63
C GLY A 87 -16.92 -10.50 -12.29
N VAL A 88 -17.68 -10.13 -13.31
CA VAL A 88 -18.75 -9.14 -13.17
C VAL A 88 -19.81 -9.57 -12.16
N GLU A 89 -20.18 -10.84 -12.15
CA GLU A 89 -21.22 -11.37 -11.26
C GLU A 89 -20.73 -11.43 -9.82
N GLU A 90 -19.52 -11.94 -9.60
CA GLU A 90 -18.90 -12.11 -8.29
C GLU A 90 -18.65 -10.75 -7.63
N VAL A 91 -18.04 -9.82 -8.36
CA VAL A 91 -17.79 -8.47 -7.86
C VAL A 91 -19.10 -7.75 -7.55
N ARG A 92 -20.12 -7.84 -8.44
CA ARG A 92 -21.43 -7.25 -8.16
C ARG A 92 -22.09 -7.82 -6.92
N LYS A 93 -21.93 -9.13 -6.66
CA LYS A 93 -22.49 -9.77 -5.47
C LYS A 93 -21.93 -9.18 -4.18
N VAL A 94 -20.62 -9.07 -4.05
CA VAL A 94 -19.99 -8.51 -2.84
C VAL A 94 -20.21 -7.00 -2.73
N GLN A 95 -20.15 -6.27 -3.83
CA GLN A 95 -20.45 -4.83 -3.86
C GLN A 95 -21.91 -4.54 -3.47
N LYS A 96 -22.86 -5.36 -3.94
CA LYS A 96 -24.26 -5.23 -3.56
C LYS A 96 -24.44 -5.37 -2.04
N ILE A 97 -23.78 -6.35 -1.41
CA ILE A 97 -23.81 -6.49 0.03
C ILE A 97 -23.24 -5.23 0.71
N ALA A 98 -22.06 -4.77 0.28
CA ALA A 98 -21.44 -3.60 0.86
C ALA A 98 -22.30 -2.33 0.74
N VAL A 99 -22.90 -2.10 -0.43
CA VAL A 99 -23.63 -0.85 -0.72
C VAL A 99 -25.09 -0.89 -0.25
N GLU A 100 -25.78 -2.05 -0.34
CA GLU A 100 -27.21 -2.14 -0.06
C GLU A 100 -27.54 -2.73 1.31
N GLU A 101 -26.64 -3.53 1.92
CA GLU A 101 -26.93 -4.23 3.18
C GLU A 101 -26.20 -3.63 4.38
N THR A 102 -25.19 -2.77 4.17
CA THR A 102 -24.48 -2.10 5.27
C THR A 102 -25.09 -0.73 5.62
N ARG A 103 -24.82 -0.24 6.82
CA ARG A 103 -25.40 1.02 7.32
C ARG A 103 -24.95 2.24 6.52
N LEU A 104 -23.70 2.28 6.08
CA LEU A 104 -23.11 3.44 5.39
C LEU A 104 -23.05 3.28 3.87
N GLY A 105 -23.22 2.08 3.35
CA GLY A 105 -23.21 1.82 1.92
C GLY A 105 -21.86 2.10 1.24
N ILE A 106 -20.74 1.93 1.95
CA ILE A 106 -19.40 2.17 1.40
C ILE A 106 -19.03 1.02 0.48
N PRO A 107 -18.66 1.27 -0.79
CA PRO A 107 -18.25 0.22 -1.70
C PRO A 107 -16.88 -0.33 -1.34
N LEU A 108 -16.61 -1.60 -1.68
CA LEU A 108 -15.34 -2.26 -1.47
C LEU A 108 -14.28 -1.82 -2.48
N ILE A 109 -13.04 -1.79 -2.03
CA ILE A 109 -11.87 -1.85 -2.90
C ILE A 109 -11.63 -3.32 -3.28
N ILE A 110 -11.56 -3.63 -4.59
CA ILE A 110 -11.34 -4.99 -5.08
C ILE A 110 -9.92 -5.11 -5.61
N GLY A 111 -9.09 -5.87 -4.89
CA GLY A 111 -7.67 -6.07 -5.18
C GLY A 111 -7.38 -7.37 -5.94
N PHE A 112 -6.33 -7.35 -6.77
CA PHE A 112 -5.83 -8.53 -7.46
C PHE A 112 -4.33 -8.45 -7.76
N ASP A 113 -3.61 -9.58 -7.65
CA ASP A 113 -2.19 -9.68 -8.03
C ASP A 113 -2.02 -9.78 -9.54
N MET A 114 -1.81 -8.65 -10.18
CA MET A 114 -1.65 -8.59 -11.63
C MET A 114 -0.19 -8.28 -11.99
N ILE A 115 0.69 -9.26 -11.82
CA ILE A 115 2.14 -9.07 -12.00
C ILE A 115 2.54 -8.95 -13.48
N HIS A 116 1.94 -9.79 -14.36
CA HIS A 116 2.26 -9.80 -15.80
C HIS A 116 1.04 -10.12 -16.67
N GLY A 117 -0.01 -9.33 -16.50
CA GLY A 117 -1.26 -9.43 -17.26
C GLY A 117 -2.41 -10.03 -16.47
N MET A 118 -3.60 -9.99 -17.05
CA MET A 118 -4.85 -10.50 -16.45
C MET A 118 -5.40 -11.68 -17.24
N LYS A 119 -6.03 -11.45 -18.37
CA LYS A 119 -6.47 -12.48 -19.34
C LYS A 119 -5.44 -12.69 -20.42
N THR A 120 -4.87 -11.59 -20.91
CA THR A 120 -3.72 -11.62 -21.82
C THR A 120 -2.45 -11.64 -21.00
N MET A 121 -1.72 -12.74 -21.04
CA MET A 121 -0.45 -12.87 -20.32
C MET A 121 0.64 -12.13 -21.10
N SER A 122 1.32 -11.20 -20.41
CA SER A 122 2.56 -10.58 -20.89
C SER A 122 3.79 -11.40 -20.47
N PRO A 123 4.97 -11.13 -21.03
CA PRO A 123 6.21 -11.68 -20.48
C PRO A 123 6.35 -11.38 -18.99
N ILE A 124 7.07 -12.22 -18.26
CA ILE A 124 7.37 -11.94 -16.85
C ILE A 124 8.12 -10.62 -16.72
N PRO A 125 7.99 -9.89 -15.59
CA PRO A 125 8.63 -8.58 -15.43
C PRO A 125 10.13 -8.56 -15.70
N LEU A 126 10.85 -9.59 -15.32
CA LEU A 126 12.28 -9.71 -15.61
C LEU A 126 12.57 -9.78 -17.12
N ALA A 127 11.72 -10.48 -17.88
CA ALA A 127 11.84 -10.54 -19.34
C ALA A 127 11.43 -9.22 -20.02
N GLU A 128 10.38 -8.55 -19.53
CA GLU A 128 10.04 -7.19 -19.97
C GLU A 128 11.18 -6.20 -19.71
N ALA A 129 11.85 -6.29 -18.56
CA ALA A 129 12.99 -5.45 -18.20
C ALA A 129 14.14 -5.62 -19.19
N ALA A 130 14.39 -6.83 -19.69
CA ALA A 130 15.41 -7.11 -20.69
C ALA A 130 15.15 -6.45 -22.05
N SER A 131 13.93 -5.99 -22.32
CA SER A 131 13.60 -5.26 -23.56
C SER A 131 14.10 -3.82 -23.56
N TRP A 132 14.27 -3.18 -22.42
CA TRP A 132 14.56 -1.75 -22.24
C TRP A 132 13.52 -0.81 -22.89
N ASP A 133 12.35 -1.33 -23.28
CA ASP A 133 11.29 -0.60 -23.95
C ASP A 133 10.22 -0.15 -22.93
N MET A 134 10.40 1.05 -22.39
CA MET A 134 9.49 1.62 -21.37
C MET A 134 8.07 1.82 -21.90
N GLU A 135 7.93 2.11 -23.20
CA GLU A 135 6.59 2.30 -23.79
C GLU A 135 5.86 0.96 -23.93
N ALA A 136 6.56 -0.10 -24.36
CA ALA A 136 5.97 -1.43 -24.40
C ALA A 136 5.56 -1.91 -23.00
N ILE A 137 6.39 -1.68 -21.97
CA ILE A 137 6.09 -2.02 -20.56
C ILE A 137 4.88 -1.23 -20.05
N ARG A 138 4.82 0.07 -20.30
CA ARG A 138 3.67 0.91 -19.96
C ARG A 138 2.38 0.38 -20.60
N ARG A 139 2.45 0.06 -21.89
CA ARG A 139 1.31 -0.45 -22.66
C ARG A 139 0.86 -1.83 -22.20
N SER A 140 1.78 -2.72 -21.84
CA SER A 140 1.50 -4.02 -21.25
C SER A 140 0.68 -3.87 -19.95
N SER A 141 1.12 -2.98 -19.05
CA SER A 141 0.40 -2.67 -17.81
C SER A 141 -0.98 -2.07 -18.07
N GLN A 142 -1.11 -1.20 -19.07
CA GLN A 142 -2.39 -0.58 -19.46
C GLN A 142 -3.38 -1.61 -20.02
N ILE A 143 -2.91 -2.58 -20.80
CA ILE A 143 -3.77 -3.66 -21.32
C ILE A 143 -4.31 -4.50 -20.15
N GLY A 144 -3.42 -4.91 -19.25
CA GLY A 144 -3.83 -5.65 -18.06
C GLY A 144 -4.82 -4.87 -17.19
N ALA A 145 -4.59 -3.56 -16.98
CA ALA A 145 -5.52 -2.70 -16.24
C ALA A 145 -6.93 -2.71 -16.84
N ARG A 146 -7.04 -2.54 -18.15
CA ARG A 146 -8.33 -2.57 -18.86
C ARG A 146 -9.05 -3.90 -18.72
N GLU A 147 -8.33 -5.00 -18.82
CA GLU A 147 -8.90 -6.33 -18.66
C GLU A 147 -9.39 -6.56 -17.23
N ALA A 148 -8.59 -6.17 -16.24
CA ALA A 148 -8.94 -6.32 -14.82
C ALA A 148 -10.12 -5.41 -14.43
N ALA A 149 -10.12 -4.16 -14.88
CA ALA A 149 -11.21 -3.22 -14.67
C ALA A 149 -12.54 -3.73 -15.25
N ALA A 150 -12.49 -4.34 -16.45
CA ALA A 150 -13.65 -4.98 -17.05
C ALA A 150 -14.18 -6.18 -16.24
N MET A 151 -13.38 -6.74 -15.36
CA MET A 151 -13.76 -7.81 -14.42
C MET A 151 -14.16 -7.29 -13.02
N GLY A 152 -14.16 -5.97 -12.83
CA GLY A 152 -14.56 -5.32 -11.59
C GLY A 152 -13.43 -5.09 -10.59
N VAL A 153 -12.18 -5.41 -10.95
CA VAL A 153 -10.99 -5.08 -10.15
C VAL A 153 -10.71 -3.58 -10.29
N ASN A 154 -10.36 -2.91 -9.19
CA ASN A 154 -10.01 -1.47 -9.19
C ASN A 154 -8.68 -1.17 -8.49
N TRP A 155 -8.00 -2.19 -7.97
CA TRP A 155 -6.72 -2.09 -7.30
C TRP A 155 -5.83 -3.28 -7.67
N THR A 156 -4.56 -3.03 -8.00
CA THR A 156 -3.59 -4.10 -8.30
C THR A 156 -2.41 -4.07 -7.36
N PHE A 157 -1.94 -5.24 -6.89
CA PHE A 157 -0.74 -5.40 -6.08
C PHE A 157 0.51 -5.46 -6.98
N ALA A 158 0.65 -4.44 -7.81
CA ALA A 158 1.75 -4.22 -8.75
C ALA A 158 1.98 -2.71 -8.95
N PRO A 159 3.21 -2.28 -9.30
CA PRO A 159 4.37 -3.08 -9.66
C PRO A 159 5.14 -3.63 -8.46
N MET A 160 5.79 -4.78 -8.65
CA MET A 160 6.85 -5.27 -7.77
C MET A 160 8.15 -4.59 -8.21
N VAL A 161 8.81 -3.90 -7.29
CA VAL A 161 9.98 -3.05 -7.57
C VAL A 161 11.20 -3.40 -6.74
N ASP A 162 11.17 -4.57 -6.10
CA ASP A 162 12.31 -5.06 -5.32
C ASP A 162 13.55 -5.23 -6.21
N ILE A 163 14.64 -4.60 -5.79
CA ILE A 163 15.96 -4.86 -6.37
C ILE A 163 16.45 -6.21 -5.85
N SER A 164 16.78 -7.12 -6.75
CA SER A 164 17.28 -8.45 -6.41
C SER A 164 18.65 -8.70 -7.04
N ARG A 165 19.61 -9.12 -6.20
CA ARG A 165 20.96 -9.50 -6.63
C ARG A 165 21.22 -10.98 -6.53
N ASP A 166 20.46 -11.70 -5.71
CA ASP A 166 20.59 -13.13 -5.54
C ASP A 166 19.56 -13.87 -6.40
N ALA A 167 20.03 -14.48 -7.49
CA ALA A 167 19.18 -15.22 -8.41
C ALA A 167 18.55 -16.49 -7.82
N ARG A 168 18.92 -16.89 -6.59
CA ARG A 168 18.28 -17.99 -5.86
C ARG A 168 16.93 -17.57 -5.26
N TRP A 169 16.67 -16.29 -5.10
CA TRP A 169 15.37 -15.82 -4.62
C TRP A 169 14.27 -16.15 -5.63
N GLY A 170 13.24 -16.90 -5.20
CA GLY A 170 12.19 -17.41 -6.10
C GLY A 170 11.35 -16.32 -6.76
N ARG A 171 11.31 -15.10 -6.18
CA ARG A 171 10.52 -13.97 -6.69
C ARG A 171 11.30 -13.02 -7.60
N VAL A 172 12.54 -13.35 -7.95
CA VAL A 172 13.36 -12.52 -8.87
C VAL A 172 12.65 -12.26 -10.20
N MET A 173 11.80 -13.18 -10.65
CA MET A 173 11.04 -13.08 -11.89
C MET A 173 9.97 -11.97 -11.88
N GLU A 174 9.51 -11.56 -10.70
CA GLU A 174 8.47 -10.53 -10.55
C GLU A 174 9.01 -9.11 -10.68
N GLY A 175 10.32 -8.92 -10.55
CA GLY A 175 10.99 -7.62 -10.54
C GLY A 175 11.75 -7.30 -11.84
N ALA A 176 12.44 -6.16 -11.82
CA ALA A 176 13.20 -5.65 -12.94
C ALA A 176 14.70 -6.04 -12.91
N GLY A 177 15.13 -6.87 -11.96
CA GLY A 177 16.51 -7.29 -11.79
C GLY A 177 17.28 -6.45 -10.75
N GLU A 178 18.60 -6.24 -10.98
CA GLU A 178 19.51 -5.65 -10.00
C GLU A 178 19.82 -4.17 -10.21
N ASP A 179 19.51 -3.60 -11.39
CA ASP A 179 19.83 -2.22 -11.72
C ASP A 179 18.78 -1.25 -11.19
N THR A 180 19.20 -0.41 -10.26
CA THR A 180 18.33 0.55 -9.58
C THR A 180 17.72 1.60 -10.51
N TYR A 181 18.47 2.07 -11.53
CA TYR A 181 17.98 3.06 -12.46
C TYR A 181 16.93 2.46 -13.40
N LEU A 182 17.23 1.32 -14.01
CA LEU A 182 16.30 0.61 -14.88
C LEU A 182 15.00 0.26 -14.13
N ALA A 183 15.12 -0.30 -12.94
CA ALA A 183 13.96 -0.62 -12.08
C ALA A 183 13.12 0.62 -11.76
N SER A 184 13.74 1.79 -11.52
CA SER A 184 13.04 3.05 -11.30
C SER A 184 12.27 3.53 -12.54
N GLN A 185 12.83 3.38 -13.74
CA GLN A 185 12.13 3.72 -14.97
C GLN A 185 10.95 2.79 -15.25
N ILE A 186 11.15 1.48 -15.02
CA ILE A 186 10.10 0.47 -15.16
C ILE A 186 8.98 0.68 -14.14
N ALA A 187 9.31 0.96 -12.89
CA ALA A 187 8.33 1.28 -11.83
C ALA A 187 7.42 2.43 -12.27
N ARG A 188 8.00 3.53 -12.76
CA ARG A 188 7.26 4.68 -13.29
C ARG A 188 6.37 4.28 -14.48
N ALA A 189 6.92 3.55 -15.46
CA ALA A 189 6.17 3.14 -16.65
C ALA A 189 4.95 2.27 -16.28
N ARG A 190 5.11 1.34 -15.35
CA ARG A 190 4.03 0.46 -14.88
C ARG A 190 2.95 1.21 -14.12
N VAL A 191 3.31 2.10 -13.19
CA VAL A 191 2.33 2.91 -12.45
C VAL A 191 1.49 3.74 -13.42
N ILE A 192 2.13 4.45 -14.36
CA ILE A 192 1.42 5.22 -15.39
C ILE A 192 0.56 4.30 -16.27
N GLY A 193 1.03 3.10 -16.58
CA GLY A 193 0.26 2.12 -17.34
C GLY A 193 -1.01 1.66 -16.63
N TYR A 194 -0.94 1.36 -15.34
CA TYR A 194 -2.09 0.94 -14.54
C TYR A 194 -3.07 2.08 -14.28
N GLN A 195 -2.57 3.24 -13.88
CA GLN A 195 -3.40 4.35 -13.40
C GLN A 195 -3.86 5.31 -14.50
N GLY A 196 -3.22 5.29 -15.67
CA GLY A 196 -3.50 6.26 -16.72
C GLY A 196 -3.24 7.70 -16.24
N ASP A 197 -3.92 8.63 -16.87
CA ASP A 197 -3.86 10.06 -16.52
C ASP A 197 -4.89 10.46 -15.44
N ASP A 198 -5.92 9.65 -15.26
CA ASP A 198 -7.02 9.91 -14.31
C ASP A 198 -7.61 8.58 -13.80
N LEU A 199 -7.55 8.37 -12.48
CA LEU A 199 -8.14 7.20 -11.83
C LEU A 199 -9.67 7.17 -11.82
N SER A 200 -10.33 8.25 -12.22
CA SER A 200 -11.78 8.26 -12.44
C SER A 200 -12.18 7.58 -13.76
N ASP A 201 -11.22 7.31 -14.66
CA ASP A 201 -11.47 6.49 -15.85
C ASP A 201 -11.75 5.04 -15.41
N PRO A 202 -12.92 4.47 -15.77
CA PRO A 202 -13.29 3.12 -15.35
C PRO A 202 -12.40 2.00 -15.94
N LEU A 203 -11.44 2.33 -16.80
CA LEU A 203 -10.49 1.39 -17.39
C LEU A 203 -9.10 1.44 -16.74
N THR A 204 -8.97 2.10 -15.59
CA THR A 204 -7.73 2.21 -14.82
C THR A 204 -7.81 1.48 -13.49
N LEU A 205 -6.66 1.22 -12.87
CA LEU A 205 -6.52 0.60 -11.56
C LEU A 205 -5.59 1.43 -10.68
N ALA A 206 -5.89 1.53 -9.40
CA ALA A 206 -4.90 2.01 -8.43
C ALA A 206 -3.72 1.03 -8.36
N ALA A 207 -2.50 1.54 -8.41
CA ALA A 207 -1.28 0.76 -8.29
C ALA A 207 -0.85 0.62 -6.82
N CYS A 208 -0.35 -0.57 -6.46
CA CYS A 208 0.27 -0.85 -5.17
C CYS A 208 1.73 -1.25 -5.37
N VAL A 209 2.64 -0.42 -4.90
CA VAL A 209 4.08 -0.68 -5.05
C VAL A 209 4.55 -1.63 -3.96
N LYS A 210 5.23 -2.72 -4.36
CA LYS A 210 5.65 -3.76 -3.42
C LYS A 210 7.07 -4.26 -3.69
N HIS A 211 7.72 -4.81 -2.67
CA HIS A 211 7.38 -4.91 -1.24
C HIS A 211 8.29 -3.99 -0.43
N PHE A 212 7.72 -3.12 0.35
CA PHE A 212 8.45 -2.03 1.03
C PHE A 212 8.93 -2.47 2.42
N ALA A 213 10.28 -2.73 2.66
CA ALA A 213 11.32 -2.65 1.66
C ALA A 213 12.45 -3.64 1.97
N GLY A 214 13.20 -3.97 0.92
CA GLY A 214 14.42 -4.75 1.06
C GLY A 214 14.28 -6.23 0.75
N TYR A 215 13.14 -6.73 0.38
CA TYR A 215 12.79 -8.14 0.27
C TYR A 215 13.71 -8.93 -0.68
N GLY A 216 14.15 -8.32 -1.78
CA GLY A 216 15.10 -8.94 -2.73
C GLY A 216 16.54 -9.11 -2.22
N PHE A 217 16.82 -8.66 -0.98
CA PHE A 217 18.09 -8.82 -0.29
C PHE A 217 18.06 -9.86 0.82
N SER A 218 17.00 -10.66 0.93
CA SER A 218 16.89 -11.72 1.90
C SER A 218 18.08 -12.67 1.85
N GLU A 219 18.65 -12.98 3.01
CA GLU A 219 19.88 -13.76 3.12
C GLU A 219 19.81 -15.11 2.41
N GLY A 220 20.77 -15.35 1.54
CA GLY A 220 20.87 -16.59 0.78
C GLY A 220 19.75 -16.80 -0.25
N GLY A 221 19.02 -15.75 -0.60
CA GLY A 221 17.86 -15.82 -1.49
C GLY A 221 16.67 -16.55 -0.86
N ARG A 222 16.64 -16.71 0.45
CA ARG A 222 15.56 -17.38 1.17
C ARG A 222 14.41 -16.41 1.38
N ASP A 223 13.25 -16.77 0.87
CA ASP A 223 12.03 -15.99 1.05
C ASP A 223 11.68 -15.83 2.54
N TYR A 224 11.08 -14.71 2.93
CA TYR A 224 10.72 -14.34 4.31
C TYR A 224 11.90 -14.13 5.28
N ASN A 225 13.14 -14.22 4.81
CA ASN A 225 14.29 -14.22 5.69
C ASN A 225 14.81 -12.80 5.96
N THR A 226 15.72 -12.71 6.94
CA THR A 226 16.39 -11.50 7.40
C THR A 226 17.10 -10.75 6.28
N VAL A 227 17.06 -9.42 6.35
CA VAL A 227 17.83 -8.51 5.51
C VAL A 227 18.73 -7.66 6.40
N ASP A 228 20.05 -7.88 6.30
CA ASP A 228 21.08 -7.08 6.95
C ASP A 228 21.84 -6.26 5.90
N ILE A 229 21.57 -4.97 5.85
CA ILE A 229 22.13 -4.05 4.85
C ILE A 229 22.48 -2.69 5.48
N SER A 230 23.47 -2.02 4.90
CA SER A 230 23.78 -0.67 5.31
C SER A 230 22.68 0.33 4.91
N ARG A 231 22.54 1.42 5.68
CA ARG A 231 21.67 2.54 5.30
C ARG A 231 22.01 3.11 3.92
N THR A 232 23.28 3.08 3.53
CA THR A 232 23.70 3.51 2.19
C THR A 232 23.09 2.61 1.12
N THR A 233 23.15 1.29 1.28
CA THR A 233 22.52 0.33 0.36
C THR A 233 21.01 0.54 0.31
N LEU A 234 20.37 0.68 1.46
CA LEU A 234 18.94 0.96 1.53
C LEU A 234 18.57 2.20 0.69
N HIS A 235 19.22 3.33 0.94
CA HIS A 235 18.86 4.61 0.30
C HIS A 235 19.30 4.75 -1.15
N GLN A 236 20.43 4.14 -1.53
CA GLN A 236 20.99 4.32 -2.88
C GLN A 236 20.58 3.22 -3.86
N VAL A 237 20.19 2.06 -3.36
CA VAL A 237 19.92 0.90 -4.20
C VAL A 237 18.44 0.47 -4.11
N ILE A 238 17.93 0.28 -2.88
CA ILE A 238 16.61 -0.34 -2.67
C ILE A 238 15.46 0.67 -2.81
N LEU A 239 15.57 1.81 -2.18
CA LEU A 239 14.48 2.78 -2.09
C LEU A 239 14.18 3.59 -3.37
N PRO A 240 15.13 3.85 -4.29
CA PRO A 240 14.83 4.69 -5.45
C PRO A 240 13.72 4.18 -6.37
N PRO A 241 13.56 2.87 -6.66
CA PRO A 241 12.42 2.40 -7.45
C PRO A 241 11.07 2.65 -6.78
N PHE A 242 10.97 2.50 -5.44
CA PHE A 242 9.76 2.86 -4.69
C PHE A 242 9.45 4.35 -4.81
N LYS A 243 10.47 5.19 -4.60
CA LYS A 243 10.30 6.65 -4.74
C LYS A 243 9.85 7.03 -6.15
N ALA A 244 10.42 6.40 -7.19
CA ALA A 244 10.05 6.64 -8.58
C ALA A 244 8.59 6.26 -8.87
N ALA A 245 8.09 5.17 -8.27
CA ALA A 245 6.71 4.75 -8.39
C ALA A 245 5.75 5.70 -7.66
N ILE A 246 6.12 6.16 -6.45
CA ILE A 246 5.34 7.15 -5.68
C ILE A 246 5.30 8.48 -6.43
N ASP A 247 6.43 8.95 -6.95
CA ASP A 247 6.49 10.18 -7.77
C ASP A 247 5.70 10.07 -9.09
N ALA A 248 5.46 8.86 -9.56
CA ALA A 248 4.57 8.59 -10.69
C ALA A 248 3.07 8.52 -10.28
N GLY A 249 2.77 8.71 -9.00
CA GLY A 249 1.42 8.81 -8.47
C GLY A 249 0.82 7.51 -7.93
N ALA A 250 1.63 6.49 -7.62
CA ALA A 250 1.12 5.26 -6.98
C ALA A 250 0.30 5.57 -5.74
N ARG A 251 -0.85 4.90 -5.57
CA ARG A 251 -1.83 5.20 -4.51
C ARG A 251 -1.72 4.33 -3.28
N SER A 252 -0.98 3.25 -3.35
CA SER A 252 -0.74 2.39 -2.19
C SER A 252 0.64 1.74 -2.23
N VAL A 253 1.09 1.31 -1.07
CA VAL A 253 2.36 0.60 -0.88
C VAL A 253 2.06 -0.65 -0.06
N MET A 254 2.69 -1.78 -0.39
CA MET A 254 2.59 -3.01 0.38
C MET A 254 3.88 -3.25 1.14
N ASN A 255 3.77 -3.56 2.43
CA ASN A 255 4.91 -3.96 3.26
C ASN A 255 5.55 -5.25 2.75
N SER A 256 6.82 -5.45 3.07
CA SER A 256 7.50 -6.72 2.83
C SER A 256 7.46 -7.63 4.06
N PHE A 257 7.69 -8.92 3.83
CA PHE A 257 7.69 -9.96 4.88
C PHE A 257 8.96 -9.98 5.74
N ASN A 258 10.10 -9.59 5.14
CA ASN A 258 11.39 -9.66 5.80
C ASN A 258 11.51 -8.70 6.98
N ASP A 259 12.36 -9.03 7.92
CA ASP A 259 12.93 -8.04 8.83
C ASP A 259 14.08 -7.28 8.17
N LEU A 260 14.20 -6.02 8.49
CA LEU A 260 15.29 -5.13 8.13
C LEU A 260 15.98 -4.67 9.41
N ASP A 261 17.24 -5.01 9.57
CA ASP A 261 18.00 -4.73 10.80
C ASP A 261 17.29 -5.28 12.06
N GLY A 262 16.65 -6.45 11.96
CA GLY A 262 15.92 -7.11 13.04
C GLY A 262 14.52 -6.56 13.33
N ILE A 263 14.00 -5.64 12.52
CA ILE A 263 12.63 -5.11 12.66
C ILE A 263 11.83 -5.51 11.42
N PRO A 264 10.77 -6.33 11.55
CA PRO A 264 9.89 -6.65 10.42
C PRO A 264 9.38 -5.40 9.72
N ALA A 265 9.42 -5.38 8.40
CA ALA A 265 9.02 -4.20 7.62
C ALA A 265 7.60 -3.72 7.95
N THR A 266 6.69 -4.66 8.26
CA THR A 266 5.31 -4.38 8.68
C THR A 266 5.24 -3.60 10.01
N GLY A 267 6.21 -3.79 10.91
CA GLY A 267 6.32 -3.05 12.18
C GLY A 267 7.38 -1.95 12.18
N ASN A 268 7.94 -1.60 11.04
CA ASN A 268 9.07 -0.67 10.94
C ASN A 268 8.61 0.78 10.77
N ALA A 269 8.51 1.50 11.90
CA ALA A 269 8.11 2.90 11.93
C ALA A 269 9.03 3.82 11.11
N TYR A 270 10.34 3.54 11.07
CA TYR A 270 11.27 4.32 10.25
C TYR A 270 10.91 4.25 8.76
N LEU A 271 10.60 3.04 8.24
CA LEU A 271 10.22 2.90 6.84
C LEU A 271 8.90 3.60 6.53
N GLN A 272 7.89 3.40 7.36
CA GLN A 272 6.53 3.81 7.06
C GLN A 272 6.21 5.24 7.54
N ARG A 273 6.45 5.56 8.83
CA ARG A 273 6.14 6.89 9.37
C ARG A 273 7.17 7.93 8.98
N ASP A 274 8.47 7.67 9.26
CA ASP A 274 9.50 8.70 9.08
C ASP A 274 9.83 8.93 7.61
N LEU A 275 9.98 7.85 6.84
CA LEU A 275 10.43 7.92 5.46
C LEU A 275 9.28 8.07 4.48
N LEU A 276 8.35 7.12 4.45
CA LEU A 276 7.29 7.06 3.45
C LEU A 276 6.27 8.21 3.65
N LYS A 277 5.57 8.20 4.78
CA LYS A 277 4.54 9.22 5.09
C LYS A 277 5.18 10.57 5.43
N GLY A 278 6.27 10.59 6.20
CA GLY A 278 6.93 11.82 6.63
C GLY A 278 7.79 12.47 5.54
N LYS A 279 8.97 11.90 5.25
CA LYS A 279 9.95 12.53 4.35
C LYS A 279 9.51 12.59 2.89
N TRP A 280 8.80 11.55 2.42
CA TRP A 280 8.31 11.49 1.03
C TRP A 280 6.94 12.11 0.85
N ASN A 281 6.25 12.47 1.94
CA ASN A 281 4.88 13.01 1.95
C ASN A 281 3.91 12.13 1.14
N PHE A 282 4.01 10.82 1.34
CA PHE A 282 3.11 9.88 0.70
C PHE A 282 1.71 10.01 1.32
N ASP A 283 0.73 10.35 0.51
CA ASP A 283 -0.67 10.60 0.87
C ASP A 283 -1.62 9.43 0.58
N GLY A 284 -1.06 8.30 0.13
CA GLY A 284 -1.80 7.06 -0.02
C GLY A 284 -1.71 6.18 1.23
N PHE A 285 -2.22 4.95 1.15
CA PHE A 285 -2.24 4.02 2.28
C PHE A 285 -1.22 2.87 2.13
N VAL A 286 -0.88 2.27 3.27
CA VAL A 286 0.02 1.13 3.37
C VAL A 286 -0.78 -0.11 3.74
N VAL A 287 -0.74 -1.13 2.89
CA VAL A 287 -1.33 -2.45 3.18
C VAL A 287 -0.24 -3.42 3.64
N SER A 288 -0.55 -4.27 4.61
CA SER A 288 0.34 -5.38 4.96
C SER A 288 0.39 -6.39 3.82
N ASP A 289 1.47 -7.14 3.69
CA ASP A 289 1.44 -8.34 2.86
C ASP A 289 0.62 -9.44 3.57
N TRP A 290 0.31 -10.51 2.88
CA TRP A 290 -0.56 -11.59 3.34
C TRP A 290 -0.12 -12.15 4.69
N GLY A 291 -0.89 -11.88 5.73
CA GLY A 291 -0.59 -12.35 7.07
C GLY A 291 0.66 -11.74 7.72
N SER A 292 1.32 -10.76 7.12
CA SER A 292 2.60 -10.25 7.62
C SER A 292 2.51 -9.60 9.00
N ILE A 293 1.32 -9.14 9.42
CA ILE A 293 1.14 -8.64 10.79
C ILE A 293 1.28 -9.78 11.81
N VAL A 294 0.63 -10.93 11.56
CA VAL A 294 0.74 -12.07 12.49
C VAL A 294 2.14 -12.69 12.46
N GLU A 295 2.86 -12.58 11.35
CA GLU A 295 4.24 -13.09 11.25
C GLU A 295 5.22 -12.36 12.17
N MET A 296 4.93 -11.14 12.63
CA MET A 296 5.75 -10.47 13.65
C MET A 296 5.85 -11.25 14.96
N VAL A 297 4.89 -12.12 15.26
CA VAL A 297 4.98 -13.08 16.37
C VAL A 297 6.03 -14.15 16.07
N ASN A 298 6.06 -14.68 14.84
CA ASN A 298 7.04 -15.66 14.39
C ASN A 298 8.46 -15.08 14.35
N HIS A 299 8.59 -13.79 14.00
CA HIS A 299 9.86 -13.05 14.07
C HIS A 299 10.28 -12.72 15.51
N SER A 300 9.49 -13.13 16.52
CA SER A 300 9.76 -12.88 17.95
C SER A 300 9.89 -11.39 18.32
N VAL A 301 9.23 -10.51 17.55
CA VAL A 301 9.17 -9.05 17.80
C VAL A 301 7.89 -8.66 18.52
N ALA A 302 6.84 -9.45 18.37
CA ALA A 302 5.60 -9.32 19.11
C ALA A 302 5.35 -10.55 19.99
N GLU A 303 4.84 -10.34 21.19
CA GLU A 303 4.53 -11.40 22.14
C GLU A 303 3.32 -12.23 21.67
N ASP A 304 2.32 -11.56 21.10
CA ASP A 304 1.08 -12.15 20.63
C ASP A 304 0.45 -11.32 19.50
N GLY A 305 -0.71 -11.74 19.02
CA GLY A 305 -1.42 -11.04 17.94
C GLY A 305 -1.89 -9.63 18.33
N LYS A 306 -2.18 -9.36 19.60
CA LYS A 306 -2.56 -8.02 20.06
C LYS A 306 -1.35 -7.07 20.00
N ALA A 307 -0.20 -7.52 20.49
CA ALA A 307 1.05 -6.77 20.39
C ALA A 307 1.46 -6.54 18.93
N ALA A 308 1.28 -7.54 18.05
CA ALA A 308 1.54 -7.42 16.62
C ALA A 308 0.64 -6.36 15.96
N ALA A 309 -0.68 -6.38 16.23
CA ALA A 309 -1.61 -5.36 15.71
C ALA A 309 -1.22 -3.95 16.16
N LYS A 310 -0.86 -3.80 17.44
CA LYS A 310 -0.38 -2.52 18.00
C LYS A 310 0.88 -2.02 17.30
N LEU A 311 1.88 -2.88 17.16
CA LEU A 311 3.14 -2.52 16.48
C LEU A 311 2.90 -2.10 15.03
N ALA A 312 2.07 -2.83 14.28
CA ALA A 312 1.79 -2.55 12.88
C ALA A 312 1.09 -1.19 12.69
N VAL A 313 0.01 -0.92 13.44
CA VAL A 313 -0.72 0.35 13.31
C VAL A 313 0.11 1.55 13.76
N LEU A 314 0.89 1.42 14.83
CA LEU A 314 1.80 2.46 15.28
C LEU A 314 2.91 2.72 14.25
N ALA A 315 3.39 1.69 13.57
CA ALA A 315 4.39 1.81 12.51
C ALA A 315 3.85 2.46 11.24
N GLY A 316 2.53 2.48 11.02
CA GLY A 316 1.90 3.10 9.85
C GLY A 316 1.37 2.13 8.81
N SER A 317 1.20 0.85 9.15
CA SER A 317 0.43 -0.11 8.35
C SER A 317 -1.05 0.21 8.48
N ASP A 318 -1.69 0.63 7.39
CA ASP A 318 -3.06 1.15 7.41
C ASP A 318 -4.09 0.04 7.19
N MET A 319 -3.75 -1.00 6.44
CA MET A 319 -4.67 -2.09 6.12
C MET A 319 -4.06 -3.47 6.42
N ASP A 320 -4.83 -4.32 7.07
CA ASP A 320 -4.50 -5.71 7.43
C ASP A 320 -5.00 -6.67 6.34
N MET A 321 -4.06 -7.27 5.60
CA MET A 321 -4.35 -8.32 4.64
C MET A 321 -4.31 -9.69 5.31
N GLU A 322 -5.47 -10.27 5.58
CA GLU A 322 -5.64 -11.68 6.00
C GLU A 322 -5.03 -12.08 7.36
N SER A 323 -4.52 -11.15 8.18
CA SER A 323 -4.10 -11.49 9.55
C SER A 323 -5.27 -11.56 10.53
N TYR A 324 -6.37 -10.86 10.26
CA TYR A 324 -7.54 -10.68 11.13
C TYR A 324 -7.23 -9.99 12.48
N LEU A 325 -6.04 -9.43 12.63
CA LEU A 325 -5.61 -8.90 13.92
C LEU A 325 -6.15 -7.50 14.18
N TYR A 326 -6.33 -6.69 13.15
CA TYR A 326 -6.93 -5.36 13.30
C TYR A 326 -8.38 -5.46 13.73
N ILE A 327 -9.18 -6.23 13.03
CA ILE A 327 -10.59 -6.42 13.35
C ILE A 327 -10.80 -7.06 14.75
N LYS A 328 -9.82 -7.83 15.22
CA LYS A 328 -9.88 -8.54 16.50
C LYS A 328 -9.42 -7.70 17.68
N HIS A 329 -8.42 -6.81 17.51
CA HIS A 329 -7.71 -6.22 18.62
C HIS A 329 -7.71 -4.69 18.66
N LEU A 330 -7.86 -3.98 17.53
CA LEU A 330 -7.69 -2.52 17.50
C LEU A 330 -8.72 -1.79 18.35
N LYS A 331 -9.97 -2.27 18.39
CA LYS A 331 -10.99 -1.65 19.25
C LYS A 331 -10.56 -1.63 20.73
N GLU A 332 -10.12 -2.76 21.26
CA GLU A 332 -9.63 -2.87 22.65
C GLU A 332 -8.42 -1.98 22.87
N LEU A 333 -7.48 -1.93 21.92
CA LEU A 333 -6.27 -1.10 22.00
C LEU A 333 -6.61 0.41 22.04
N VAL A 334 -7.61 0.84 21.30
CA VAL A 334 -8.08 2.23 21.31
C VAL A 334 -8.82 2.52 22.63
N GLU A 335 -9.75 1.67 23.05
CA GLU A 335 -10.52 1.84 24.28
C GLU A 335 -9.64 1.83 25.55
N SER A 336 -8.50 1.11 25.51
CA SER A 336 -7.50 1.13 26.61
C SER A 336 -6.54 2.33 26.55
N GLY A 337 -6.57 3.13 25.48
CA GLY A 337 -5.64 4.26 25.27
C GLY A 337 -4.23 3.84 24.83
N GLU A 338 -4.05 2.58 24.40
CA GLU A 338 -2.77 2.08 23.89
C GLU A 338 -2.52 2.47 22.42
N VAL A 339 -3.58 2.80 21.69
CA VAL A 339 -3.56 3.33 20.31
C VAL A 339 -4.48 4.55 20.26
N GLU A 340 -4.00 5.65 19.72
CA GLU A 340 -4.80 6.85 19.52
C GLU A 340 -5.84 6.63 18.41
N GLU A 341 -7.11 7.01 18.64
CA GLU A 341 -8.16 6.89 17.62
C GLU A 341 -7.83 7.68 16.34
N SER A 342 -7.08 8.75 16.46
CA SER A 342 -6.61 9.54 15.32
C SER A 342 -5.77 8.75 14.31
N LEU A 343 -5.07 7.68 14.75
CA LEU A 343 -4.35 6.78 13.85
C LEU A 343 -5.30 5.87 13.05
N ILE A 344 -6.44 5.54 13.65
CA ILE A 344 -7.50 4.80 12.97
C ILE A 344 -8.21 5.72 11.95
N ASP A 345 -8.43 6.99 12.31
CA ASP A 345 -9.00 7.97 11.41
C ASP A 345 -8.10 8.24 10.19
N ASP A 346 -6.78 8.38 10.41
CA ASP A 346 -5.76 8.53 9.36
C ASP A 346 -5.74 7.33 8.39
N ALA A 347 -5.86 6.11 8.94
CA ALA A 347 -5.79 4.88 8.15
C ALA A 347 -7.10 4.56 7.39
N ALA A 348 -8.24 5.00 7.89
CA ALA A 348 -9.56 4.72 7.32
C ALA A 348 -10.03 5.82 6.33
N GLY A 349 -9.42 7.02 6.38
CA GLY A 349 -9.72 8.20 5.55
C GLY A 349 -8.86 8.32 4.33
#